data_6879387d3f13342e7915de39905d47c4
#
_entry.id   6879387d3f13342e7915de39905d47c4
#
_cell.length_a   1.000
_cell.length_b   1.000
_cell.length_c   1.000
_cell.angle_alpha   90.00
_cell.angle_beta   90.00
_cell.angle_gamma   90.00
#
_symmetry.space_group_name_H-M   'P 1'
#
loop_
_entity.id
_entity.type
_entity.pdbx_description
1 polymer ?
#
loop_
_entity_poly.entity_id
_entity_poly.type
_entity_poly.pdbx_seq_one_letter_code
_entity_poly.pdbx_strand_id
1 'polypeptide(L)'
;SDVYKRQLMDFGITTDTLECTVNWSNMEQVHADVRKICHALPNTVVTTHMSHCYPQGANLYFIFLTRMQDEDAFKAYHTTILDAIQRSGAAVSHHHGIGKMFAPWLEGYIGEKEYGVFRVLKDYFDPDYNMNPGGTIGLDLKPEEKKFLREYTDYLEQPKFD
;
A
#
# COMPACT_ATOMS: atom_id res chain seq x y z
N SER A 1 1.06 -14.53 -13.34
CA SER A 1 0.32 -13.98 -14.46
C SER A 1 -1.18 -13.95 -14.16
N ASP A 2 -1.91 -13.11 -14.83
CA ASP A 2 -3.34 -12.83 -14.58
C ASP A 2 -4.25 -14.06 -14.70
N VAL A 3 -3.84 -15.07 -15.45
CA VAL A 3 -4.58 -16.33 -15.60
C VAL A 3 -4.69 -17.07 -14.26
N TYR A 4 -3.58 -17.23 -13.54
CA TYR A 4 -3.59 -17.90 -12.24
C TYR A 4 -4.34 -17.09 -11.17
N LYS A 5 -4.23 -15.76 -11.20
CA LYS A 5 -5.00 -14.89 -10.29
C LYS A 5 -6.51 -15.10 -10.47
N ARG A 6 -6.99 -15.11 -11.71
CA ARG A 6 -8.42 -15.36 -12.02
C ARG A 6 -8.87 -16.75 -11.55
N GLN A 7 -8.06 -17.78 -11.82
CA GLN A 7 -8.37 -19.14 -11.36
C GLN A 7 -8.49 -19.22 -9.82
N LEU A 8 -7.59 -18.54 -9.09
CA LEU A 8 -7.67 -18.49 -7.62
C LEU A 8 -8.94 -17.77 -7.14
N MET A 9 -9.33 -16.69 -7.82
CA MET A 9 -10.55 -15.94 -7.52
C MET A 9 -11.82 -16.82 -7.72
N ASP A 10 -11.83 -17.70 -8.70
CA ASP A 10 -12.93 -18.66 -8.92
C ASP A 10 -13.11 -19.62 -7.73
N PHE A 11 -12.05 -19.85 -6.95
CA PHE A 11 -12.09 -20.64 -5.70
C PHE A 11 -12.25 -19.76 -4.44
N GLY A 12 -12.58 -18.48 -4.61
CA GLY A 12 -12.75 -17.57 -3.49
C GLY A 12 -11.44 -17.15 -2.81
N ILE A 13 -10.31 -17.27 -3.52
CA ILE A 13 -9.00 -16.89 -3.02
C ILE A 13 -8.58 -15.58 -3.69
N THR A 14 -8.41 -14.54 -2.90
CA THR A 14 -7.80 -13.28 -3.32
C THR A 14 -6.28 -13.37 -3.14
N THR A 15 -5.55 -13.00 -4.17
CA THR A 15 -4.09 -12.88 -4.12
C THR A 15 -3.68 -11.48 -4.51
N ASP A 16 -2.81 -10.88 -3.73
CA ASP A 16 -2.25 -9.57 -4.05
C ASP A 16 -0.82 -9.46 -3.53
N THR A 17 -0.17 -8.37 -3.91
CA THR A 17 1.22 -8.10 -3.61
C THR A 17 1.40 -6.67 -3.13
N LEU A 18 2.21 -6.52 -2.10
CA LEU A 18 2.69 -5.23 -1.61
C LEU A 18 4.20 -5.24 -1.52
N GLU A 19 4.79 -4.12 -1.80
CA GLU A 19 6.24 -3.96 -1.68
C GLU A 19 6.59 -2.67 -0.96
N CYS A 20 7.75 -2.69 -0.31
CA CYS A 20 8.30 -1.50 0.31
C CYS A 20 9.83 -1.53 0.25
N THR A 21 10.44 -0.35 0.18
CA THR A 21 11.88 -0.23 0.36
C THR A 21 12.20 0.12 1.80
N VAL A 22 13.12 -0.60 2.39
CA VAL A 22 13.45 -0.46 3.80
C VAL A 22 14.96 -0.47 4.03
N ASN A 23 15.43 0.35 4.95
CA ASN A 23 16.82 0.32 5.41
C ASN A 23 17.10 -0.97 6.18
N TRP A 24 18.35 -1.45 6.12
CA TRP A 24 18.76 -2.67 6.83
C TRP A 24 18.42 -2.66 8.31
N SER A 25 18.54 -1.50 8.97
CA SER A 25 18.22 -1.33 10.40
C SER A 25 16.75 -1.58 10.76
N ASN A 26 15.83 -1.37 9.83
CA ASN A 26 14.39 -1.45 10.06
C ASN A 26 13.75 -2.69 9.44
N MET A 27 14.53 -3.48 8.69
CA MET A 27 14.02 -4.58 7.87
C MET A 27 13.27 -5.63 8.69
N GLU A 28 13.86 -6.05 9.79
CA GLU A 28 13.25 -7.06 10.66
C GLU A 28 11.93 -6.58 11.25
N GLN A 29 11.87 -5.33 11.70
CA GLN A 29 10.66 -4.73 12.25
C GLN A 29 9.54 -4.63 11.22
N VAL A 30 9.83 -4.11 10.02
CA VAL A 30 8.85 -4.01 8.94
C VAL A 30 8.31 -5.38 8.54
N HIS A 31 9.21 -6.34 8.38
CA HIS A 31 8.83 -7.71 8.06
C HIS A 31 7.92 -8.34 9.13
N ALA A 32 8.28 -8.17 10.41
CA ALA A 32 7.50 -8.71 11.52
C ALA A 32 6.11 -8.07 11.61
N ASP A 33 6.03 -6.73 11.47
CA ASP A 33 4.77 -5.99 11.57
C ASP A 33 3.80 -6.38 10.44
N VAL A 34 4.27 -6.43 9.21
CA VAL A 34 3.44 -6.84 8.07
C VAL A 34 2.97 -8.28 8.23
N ARG A 35 3.86 -9.19 8.60
CA ARG A 35 3.48 -10.59 8.83
C ARG A 35 2.46 -10.73 9.95
N LYS A 36 2.60 -10.00 11.04
CA LYS A 36 1.65 -10.01 12.15
C LYS A 36 0.24 -9.64 11.68
N ILE A 37 0.11 -8.59 10.86
CA ILE A 37 -1.16 -8.16 10.28
C ILE A 37 -1.72 -9.25 9.36
N CYS A 38 -0.89 -9.79 8.47
CA CYS A 38 -1.30 -10.85 7.55
C CYS A 38 -1.79 -12.11 8.28
N HIS A 39 -1.12 -12.50 9.36
CA HIS A 39 -1.49 -13.67 10.14
C HIS A 39 -2.68 -13.44 11.10
N ALA A 40 -3.07 -12.19 11.35
CA ALA A 40 -4.28 -11.89 12.12
C ALA A 40 -5.55 -12.26 11.36
N LEU A 41 -5.47 -12.35 10.03
CA LEU A 41 -6.58 -12.83 9.19
C LEU A 41 -6.60 -14.36 9.14
N PRO A 42 -7.74 -15.00 9.39
CA PRO A 42 -7.89 -16.43 9.20
C PRO A 42 -7.70 -16.80 7.73
N ASN A 43 -7.20 -18.02 7.47
CA ASN A 43 -7.02 -18.53 6.12
C ASN A 43 -6.14 -17.64 5.21
N THR A 44 -5.16 -16.98 5.78
CA THR A 44 -4.21 -16.14 5.06
C THR A 44 -2.81 -16.76 5.08
N VAL A 45 -2.21 -16.85 3.91
CA VAL A 45 -0.80 -17.22 3.73
C VAL A 45 -0.06 -15.98 3.22
N VAL A 46 1.05 -15.65 3.87
CA VAL A 46 1.94 -14.59 3.42
C VAL A 46 3.34 -15.14 3.20
N THR A 47 3.92 -14.79 2.07
CA THR A 47 5.33 -15.02 1.76
C THR A 47 6.03 -13.69 1.54
N THR A 48 7.32 -13.66 1.82
CA THR A 48 8.12 -12.45 1.61
C THR A 48 9.32 -12.80 0.74
N HIS A 49 9.51 -12.01 -0.29
CA HIS A 49 10.68 -12.06 -1.15
C HIS A 49 11.52 -10.80 -0.92
N MET A 50 12.80 -10.97 -0.68
CA MET A 50 13.75 -9.87 -0.59
C MET A 50 14.49 -9.74 -1.91
N SER A 51 14.46 -8.56 -2.51
CA SER A 51 15.09 -8.26 -3.79
C SER A 51 15.64 -6.84 -3.82
N HIS A 52 16.30 -6.47 -4.92
CA HIS A 52 16.82 -5.11 -5.11
C HIS A 52 17.64 -4.64 -3.90
N CYS A 53 18.70 -5.38 -3.61
CA CYS A 53 19.58 -5.06 -2.48
C CYS A 53 20.51 -3.87 -2.83
N TYR A 54 20.54 -2.91 -1.94
CA TYR A 54 21.35 -1.69 -2.00
C TYR A 54 22.28 -1.62 -0.78
N PRO A 55 23.31 -0.77 -0.79
CA PRO A 55 24.14 -0.56 0.40
C PRO A 55 23.34 -0.15 1.64
N GLN A 56 22.25 0.60 1.47
CA GLN A 56 21.43 1.13 2.55
C GLN A 56 20.28 0.23 2.99
N GLY A 57 19.82 -0.68 2.12
CA GLY A 57 18.63 -1.48 2.39
C GLY A 57 18.25 -2.38 1.22
N ALA A 58 17.01 -2.86 1.24
CA ALA A 58 16.48 -3.70 0.17
C ALA A 58 14.96 -3.50 0.01
N ASN A 59 14.44 -4.07 -1.05
CA ASN A 59 13.00 -4.19 -1.27
C ASN A 59 12.47 -5.45 -0.58
N LEU A 60 11.44 -5.31 0.24
CA LEU A 60 10.60 -6.40 0.74
C LEU A 60 9.35 -6.49 -0.11
N TYR A 61 9.14 -7.63 -0.73
CA TYR A 61 8.02 -7.93 -1.59
C TYR A 61 7.13 -8.98 -0.91
N PHE A 62 5.97 -8.56 -0.44
CA PHE A 62 5.01 -9.41 0.24
C PHE A 62 4.00 -9.94 -0.78
N ILE A 63 3.78 -11.25 -0.78
CA ILE A 63 2.74 -11.92 -1.55
C ILE A 63 1.81 -12.55 -0.54
N PHE A 64 0.53 -12.21 -0.61
CA PHE A 64 -0.46 -12.79 0.28
C PHE A 64 -1.63 -13.41 -0.49
N LEU A 65 -2.11 -14.52 0.05
CA LEU A 65 -3.28 -15.24 -0.42
C LEU A 65 -4.24 -15.32 0.76
N THR A 66 -5.47 -14.90 0.55
CA THR A 66 -6.50 -14.88 1.60
C THR A 66 -7.87 -15.26 1.04
N ARG A 67 -8.75 -15.77 1.88
CA ARG A 67 -10.16 -15.94 1.54
C ARG A 67 -10.94 -14.69 1.93
N MET A 68 -10.79 -13.64 1.15
CA MET A 68 -11.47 -12.37 1.34
C MET A 68 -12.11 -11.96 0.01
N GLN A 69 -13.44 -11.89 -0.03
CA GLN A 69 -14.20 -11.54 -1.24
C GLN A 69 -14.87 -10.18 -1.12
N ASP A 70 -14.95 -9.64 0.10
CA ASP A 70 -15.48 -8.31 0.35
C ASP A 70 -14.42 -7.27 -0.01
N GLU A 71 -14.75 -6.38 -0.94
CA GLU A 71 -13.84 -5.33 -1.43
C GLU A 71 -13.48 -4.34 -0.32
N ASP A 72 -14.42 -4.00 0.56
CA ASP A 72 -14.17 -3.04 1.64
C ASP A 72 -13.29 -3.66 2.73
N ALA A 73 -13.52 -4.92 3.06
CA ALA A 73 -12.61 -5.67 3.95
C ALA A 73 -11.19 -5.78 3.36
N PHE A 74 -11.08 -5.99 2.05
CA PHE A 74 -9.78 -6.01 1.36
C PHE A 74 -9.07 -4.64 1.43
N LYS A 75 -9.79 -3.53 1.19
CA LYS A 75 -9.24 -2.17 1.29
C LYS A 75 -8.77 -1.86 2.71
N ALA A 76 -9.57 -2.23 3.71
CA ALA A 76 -9.22 -2.07 5.12
C ALA A 76 -7.93 -2.82 5.47
N TYR A 77 -7.84 -4.06 5.07
CA TYR A 77 -6.67 -4.89 5.27
C TYR A 77 -5.42 -4.30 4.61
N HIS A 78 -5.53 -3.88 3.35
CA HIS A 78 -4.46 -3.27 2.59
C HIS A 78 -3.98 -1.95 3.23
N THR A 79 -4.93 -1.12 3.67
CA THR A 79 -4.67 0.13 4.39
C THR A 79 -3.89 -0.11 5.68
N THR A 80 -4.25 -1.12 6.46
CA THR A 80 -3.55 -1.46 7.69
C THR A 80 -2.10 -1.86 7.45
N ILE A 81 -1.84 -2.62 6.38
CA ILE A 81 -0.47 -2.97 5.99
C ILE A 81 0.33 -1.72 5.60
N LEU A 82 -0.25 -0.83 4.80
CA LEU A 82 0.41 0.41 4.38
C LEU A 82 0.70 1.35 5.55
N ASP A 83 -0.21 1.45 6.50
CA ASP A 83 0.02 2.21 7.74
C ASP A 83 1.18 1.62 8.57
N ALA A 84 1.29 0.31 8.66
CA ALA A 84 2.40 -0.34 9.35
C ALA A 84 3.73 -0.08 8.64
N ILE A 85 3.76 -0.17 7.30
CA ILE A 85 4.93 0.14 6.48
C ILE A 85 5.36 1.59 6.70
N GLN A 86 4.44 2.55 6.63
CA GLN A 86 4.76 3.97 6.84
C GLN A 86 5.26 4.24 8.26
N ARG A 87 4.61 3.68 9.29
CA ARG A 87 5.03 3.87 10.70
C ARG A 87 6.43 3.34 10.99
N SER A 88 6.85 2.32 10.28
CA SER A 88 8.20 1.76 10.40
C SER A 88 9.28 2.55 9.64
N GLY A 89 8.89 3.64 8.95
CA GLY A 89 9.80 4.49 8.18
C GLY A 89 10.25 3.88 6.84
N ALA A 90 9.57 2.83 6.37
CA ALA A 90 9.80 2.27 5.04
C ALA A 90 9.05 3.06 3.96
N ALA A 91 9.59 3.08 2.75
CA ALA A 91 8.90 3.64 1.59
C ALA A 91 7.71 2.74 1.21
N VAL A 92 6.57 3.34 0.95
CA VAL A 92 5.32 2.61 0.65
C VAL A 92 5.32 1.93 -0.73
N SER A 93 6.29 2.22 -1.57
CA SER A 93 6.51 1.54 -2.85
C SER A 93 7.97 1.68 -3.29
N HIS A 94 8.46 0.70 -4.06
CA HIS A 94 9.75 0.73 -4.72
C HIS A 94 9.61 0.86 -6.24
N HIS A 95 8.88 -0.04 -6.88
CA HIS A 95 8.72 -0.08 -8.34
C HIS A 95 7.27 -0.28 -8.82
N HIS A 96 6.30 -0.47 -7.92
CA HIS A 96 4.88 -0.57 -8.29
C HIS A 96 4.23 0.79 -8.59
N GLY A 97 4.90 1.89 -8.19
CA GLY A 97 4.36 3.24 -8.32
C GLY A 97 3.39 3.60 -7.21
N ILE A 98 2.99 4.84 -7.17
CA ILE A 98 2.10 5.37 -6.12
C ILE A 98 0.64 5.24 -6.55
N GLY A 99 0.27 5.80 -7.70
CA GLY A 99 -1.12 5.81 -8.16
C GLY A 99 -2.09 6.37 -7.12
N LYS A 100 -3.35 6.00 -7.25
CA LYS A 100 -4.41 6.39 -6.29
C LYS A 100 -4.29 5.65 -4.96
N MET A 101 -3.87 4.39 -5.01
CA MET A 101 -3.88 3.50 -3.85
C MET A 101 -2.90 3.93 -2.76
N PHE A 102 -1.69 4.33 -3.12
CA PHE A 102 -0.65 4.72 -2.17
C PHE A 102 -0.57 6.24 -1.95
N ALA A 103 -1.29 7.04 -2.74
CA ALA A 103 -1.31 8.49 -2.65
C ALA A 103 -1.56 9.03 -1.23
N PRO A 104 -2.47 8.47 -0.41
CA PRO A 104 -2.72 8.95 0.95
C PRO A 104 -1.50 8.88 1.89
N TRP A 105 -0.54 8.01 1.60
CA TRP A 105 0.66 7.83 2.43
C TRP A 105 1.88 8.60 1.92
N LEU A 106 1.88 9.02 0.66
CA LEU A 106 3.04 9.63 0.04
C LEU A 106 3.46 10.93 0.72
N GLU A 107 2.52 11.84 0.97
CA GLU A 107 2.81 13.14 1.62
C GLU A 107 3.43 12.96 3.00
N GLY A 108 2.88 12.02 3.80
CA GLY A 108 3.43 11.70 5.11
C GLY A 108 4.81 11.04 5.06
N TYR A 109 5.15 10.38 3.96
CA TYR A 109 6.45 9.74 3.77
C TYR A 109 7.52 10.72 3.30
N ILE A 110 7.24 11.55 2.28
CA ILE A 110 8.24 12.47 1.71
C ILE A 110 8.28 13.84 2.38
N GLY A 111 7.22 14.22 3.09
CA GLY A 111 7.08 15.53 3.71
C GLY A 111 6.28 16.53 2.90
N GLU A 112 5.68 17.50 3.61
CA GLU A 112 4.80 18.51 3.02
C GLU A 112 5.51 19.40 1.99
N LYS A 113 6.77 19.77 2.25
CA LYS A 113 7.54 20.66 1.36
C LYS A 113 7.89 19.97 0.04
N GLU A 114 8.37 18.75 0.12
CA GLU A 114 8.71 17.91 -1.03
C GLU A 114 7.46 17.59 -1.85
N TYR A 115 6.36 17.29 -1.19
CA TYR A 115 5.07 17.09 -1.85
C TYR A 115 4.57 18.38 -2.53
N GLY A 116 4.82 19.53 -1.91
CA GLY A 116 4.52 20.85 -2.48
C GLY A 116 5.25 21.13 -3.80
N VAL A 117 6.49 20.67 -3.95
CA VAL A 117 7.23 20.77 -5.23
C VAL A 117 6.51 20.05 -6.35
N PHE A 118 6.02 18.84 -6.11
CA PHE A 118 5.24 18.10 -7.12
C PHE A 118 3.96 18.85 -7.49
N ARG A 119 3.31 19.49 -6.54
CA ARG A 119 2.11 20.30 -6.80
C ARG A 119 2.42 21.48 -7.71
N VAL A 120 3.48 22.23 -7.42
CA VAL A 120 3.90 23.36 -8.27
C VAL A 120 4.22 22.90 -9.70
N LEU A 121 4.90 21.77 -9.85
CA LEU A 121 5.17 21.19 -11.18
C LEU A 121 3.88 20.79 -11.89
N LYS A 122 2.95 20.15 -11.20
CA LYS A 122 1.65 19.76 -11.75
C LYS A 122 0.87 21.00 -12.21
N ASP A 123 0.75 22.01 -11.37
CA ASP A 123 0.02 23.25 -11.67
C ASP A 123 0.64 24.00 -12.85
N TYR A 124 1.96 23.94 -13.00
CA TYR A 124 2.66 24.60 -14.11
C TYR A 124 2.45 23.89 -15.46
N PHE A 125 2.55 22.55 -15.47
CA PHE A 125 2.49 21.80 -16.73
C PHE A 125 1.07 21.35 -17.11
N ASP A 126 0.16 21.30 -16.16
CA ASP A 126 -1.21 20.82 -16.36
C ASP A 126 -2.19 21.58 -15.45
N PRO A 127 -2.33 22.89 -15.66
CA PRO A 127 -3.13 23.77 -14.79
C PRO A 127 -4.61 23.39 -14.75
N ASP A 128 -5.12 22.74 -15.79
CA ASP A 128 -6.51 22.28 -15.87
C ASP A 128 -6.71 20.85 -15.36
N TYR A 129 -5.66 20.20 -14.87
CA TYR A 129 -5.66 18.83 -14.36
C TYR A 129 -6.25 17.78 -15.32
N ASN A 130 -5.97 17.94 -16.61
CA ASN A 130 -6.43 17.04 -17.66
C ASN A 130 -5.59 15.76 -17.79
N MET A 131 -4.32 15.80 -17.37
CA MET A 131 -3.39 14.69 -17.53
C MET A 131 -3.50 13.73 -16.33
N ASN A 132 -3.92 12.50 -16.60
CA ASN A 132 -4.07 11.41 -15.62
C ASN A 132 -4.89 11.81 -14.37
N PRO A 133 -6.14 12.28 -14.53
CA PRO A 133 -6.94 12.80 -13.44
C PRO A 133 -7.16 11.74 -12.35
N GLY A 134 -6.95 12.12 -11.09
CA GLY A 134 -7.04 11.24 -9.93
C GLY A 134 -5.91 10.22 -9.80
N GLY A 135 -4.96 10.18 -10.73
CA GLY A 135 -3.86 9.21 -10.75
C GLY A 135 -2.47 9.80 -10.48
N THR A 136 -2.37 11.13 -10.39
CA THR A 136 -1.09 11.83 -10.25
C THR A 136 -0.68 11.93 -8.77
N ILE A 137 -0.16 10.86 -8.21
CA ILE A 137 0.32 10.78 -6.81
C ILE A 137 -0.60 11.46 -5.77
N GLY A 138 -1.88 11.60 -6.09
CA GLY A 138 -2.91 12.20 -5.23
C GLY A 138 -2.90 13.72 -5.15
N LEU A 139 -2.21 14.43 -6.06
CA LEU A 139 -2.18 15.89 -6.08
C LEU A 139 -3.56 16.50 -6.34
N ASP A 140 -4.34 15.84 -7.17
CA ASP A 140 -5.71 16.18 -7.58
C ASP A 140 -6.81 15.51 -6.73
N LEU A 141 -6.43 14.74 -5.73
CA LEU A 141 -7.37 14.18 -4.77
C LEU A 141 -7.66 15.20 -3.65
N LYS A 142 -8.93 15.34 -3.34
CA LYS A 142 -9.36 16.16 -2.21
C LYS A 142 -8.95 15.51 -0.87
N PRO A 143 -8.79 16.32 0.20
CA PRO A 143 -8.47 15.76 1.53
C PRO A 143 -9.45 14.67 1.98
N GLU A 144 -10.74 14.81 1.65
CA GLU A 144 -11.80 13.86 1.98
C GLU A 144 -11.62 12.53 1.25
N GLU A 145 -11.20 12.57 -0.03
CA GLU A 145 -10.93 11.38 -0.83
C GLU A 145 -9.71 10.62 -0.32
N LYS A 146 -8.66 11.34 0.08
CA LYS A 146 -7.48 10.76 0.73
C LYS A 146 -7.84 10.14 2.09
N LYS A 147 -8.68 10.82 2.86
CA LYS A 147 -9.16 10.36 4.16
C LYS A 147 -10.00 9.10 4.03
N PHE A 148 -10.91 9.05 3.07
CA PHE A 148 -11.75 7.88 2.80
C PHE A 148 -10.93 6.62 2.57
N LEU A 149 -9.81 6.71 1.86
CA LEU A 149 -8.91 5.57 1.63
C LEU A 149 -8.19 5.11 2.91
N ARG A 150 -8.11 5.97 3.95
CA ARG A 150 -7.48 5.67 5.26
C ARG A 150 -8.47 5.27 6.35
N GLU A 151 -9.76 5.59 6.23
CA GLU A 151 -10.79 5.32 7.25
C GLU A 151 -11.06 3.83 7.49
N TYR A 152 -10.50 2.97 6.67
CA TYR A 152 -10.59 1.53 6.85
C TYR A 152 -9.70 0.97 7.98
N THR A 153 -8.84 1.78 8.61
CA THR A 153 -7.98 1.33 9.72
C THR A 153 -8.79 0.88 10.94
N ASP A 154 -9.95 1.47 11.18
CA ASP A 154 -10.82 1.12 12.31
C ASP A 154 -11.50 -0.25 12.13
N TYR A 155 -11.53 -0.78 10.91
CA TYR A 155 -12.19 -2.05 10.60
C TYR A 155 -11.47 -3.26 11.19
N LEU A 156 -10.15 -3.16 11.43
CA LEU A 156 -9.34 -4.26 11.96
C LEU A 156 -9.24 -4.25 13.50
N GLU A 157 -9.68 -3.19 14.17
CA GLU A 157 -9.82 -3.18 15.63
C GLU A 157 -11.05 -4.01 16.08
N GLN A 158 -11.97 -4.31 15.16
CA GLN A 158 -13.13 -5.18 15.39
C GLN A 158 -13.30 -6.17 14.23
N PRO A 159 -12.49 -7.21 14.14
CA PRO A 159 -12.68 -8.20 13.08
C PRO A 159 -14.01 -8.93 13.29
N LYS A 160 -15.02 -8.58 12.51
CA LYS A 160 -16.19 -9.42 12.29
C LYS A 160 -15.86 -10.39 11.15
N PHE A 161 -15.06 -11.37 11.46
CA PHE A 161 -14.86 -12.52 10.58
C PHE A 161 -15.70 -13.66 11.14
N ASP A 162 -16.94 -13.79 10.64
CA ASP A 162 -17.75 -15.00 10.81
C ASP A 162 -17.23 -16.13 9.91
#